data_f781e9a875342fa70e57a3af7d043c69
#
_entry.id   f781e9a875342fa70e57a3af7d043c69
#
_cell.length_a   1.000
_cell.length_b   1.000
_cell.length_c   1.000
_cell.angle_alpha   90.00
_cell.angle_beta   90.00
_cell.angle_gamma   90.00
#
_symmetry.space_group_name_H-M   'P 1'
#
loop_
_entity.id
_entity.type
_entity.pdbx_description
1 polymer ?
#
loop_
_entity_poly.entity_id
_entity_poly.type
_entity_poly.pdbx_seq_one_letter_code
_entity_poly.pdbx_strand_id
1 'polypeptide(L)'
;ARLLAKGPEKCAEKFGEEAVEAIIEAVKGDKSGLTSEAADVLFHLLVMLQSRDVALSDVMTELARRQGTSGLAEKASRPKG
;
A
#
# COMPACT_ATOMS: atom_id res chain seq x y z
N ALA A 1 15.46 7.84 -4.78
CA ALA A 1 16.83 8.07 -5.09
C ALA A 1 17.76 7.68 -3.95
N ARG A 2 17.82 8.49 -2.93
CA ARG A 2 18.76 8.19 -1.85
C ARG A 2 18.35 6.94 -1.08
N LEU A 3 17.07 6.84 -0.75
CA LEU A 3 16.57 5.69 -0.02
C LEU A 3 16.67 4.44 -0.87
N LEU A 4 16.38 4.57 -2.16
CA LEU A 4 16.48 3.44 -3.07
C LEU A 4 17.90 2.89 -3.11
N ALA A 5 18.89 3.76 -3.05
CA ALA A 5 20.28 3.35 -3.08
C ALA A 5 20.69 2.57 -1.84
N LYS A 6 19.93 2.67 -0.76
CA LYS A 6 20.26 1.96 0.48
C LYS A 6 19.80 0.51 0.47
N GLY A 7 19.05 0.11 -0.54
CA GLY A 7 18.69 -1.28 -0.72
C GLY A 7 17.31 -1.64 -0.21
N PRO A 8 16.84 -2.85 -0.58
CA PRO A 8 15.48 -3.26 -0.26
C PRO A 8 15.16 -3.33 1.22
N GLU A 9 16.12 -3.72 2.04
CA GLU A 9 15.86 -3.85 3.48
C GLU A 9 15.54 -2.51 4.10
N LYS A 10 16.29 -1.47 3.73
CA LYS A 10 16.03 -0.14 4.27
C LYS A 10 14.72 0.42 3.72
N CYS A 11 14.45 0.16 2.46
CA CYS A 11 13.18 0.60 1.88
C CYS A 11 12.00 -0.06 2.60
N ALA A 12 12.11 -1.34 2.90
CA ALA A 12 11.06 -2.07 3.60
C ALA A 12 10.90 -1.55 5.03
N GLU A 13 12.03 -1.28 5.68
CA GLU A 13 11.99 -0.75 7.04
C GLU A 13 11.24 0.58 7.11
N LYS A 14 11.54 1.47 6.17
CA LYS A 14 10.87 2.76 6.13
C LYS A 14 9.38 2.60 5.84
N PHE A 15 9.02 1.71 4.94
CA PHE A 15 7.61 1.44 4.68
C PHE A 15 6.90 1.00 5.96
N GLY A 16 7.53 0.10 6.71
CA GLY A 16 6.92 -0.38 7.94
C GLY A 16 6.74 0.71 8.96
N GLU A 17 7.73 1.60 9.12
CA GLU A 17 7.62 2.70 10.06
C GLU A 17 6.46 3.62 9.70
N GLU A 18 6.33 3.98 8.43
CA GLU A 18 5.25 4.86 8.01
C GLU A 18 3.89 4.19 8.13
N ALA A 19 3.83 2.89 7.89
CA ALA A 19 2.58 2.16 8.03
C ALA A 19 2.09 2.19 9.48
N VAL A 20 3.00 2.03 10.43
CA VAL A 20 2.63 2.10 11.85
C VAL A 20 2.09 3.48 12.19
N GLU A 21 2.73 4.53 11.67
CA GLU A 21 2.26 5.88 11.96
C GLU A 21 0.88 6.13 11.37
N ALA A 22 0.62 5.57 10.19
CA ALA A 22 -0.72 5.69 9.60
C ALA A 22 -1.77 4.97 10.45
N ILE A 23 -1.41 3.80 10.97
CA ILE A 23 -2.31 3.05 11.84
C ILE A 23 -2.67 3.88 13.07
N ILE A 24 -1.68 4.52 13.66
CA ILE A 24 -1.92 5.33 14.84
C ILE A 24 -2.89 6.46 14.55
N GLU A 25 -2.69 7.16 13.42
CA GLU A 25 -3.57 8.26 13.07
C GLU A 25 -4.99 7.77 12.77
N ALA A 26 -5.11 6.60 12.17
CA ALA A 26 -6.42 6.03 11.89
C ALA A 26 -7.17 5.72 13.19
N VAL A 27 -6.46 5.13 14.15
CA VAL A 27 -7.07 4.78 15.43
C VAL A 27 -7.48 6.02 16.21
N LYS A 28 -6.67 7.06 16.15
CA LYS A 28 -6.99 8.34 16.80
C LYS A 28 -8.18 9.04 16.15
N GLY A 29 -8.47 8.74 14.91
CA GLY A 29 -9.53 9.43 14.20
C GLY A 29 -9.12 10.78 13.66
N ASP A 30 -7.83 11.02 13.50
CA ASP A 30 -7.31 12.28 12.99
C ASP A 30 -7.25 12.21 11.47
N LYS A 31 -8.24 12.80 10.81
CA LYS A 31 -8.33 12.71 9.35
C LYS A 31 -7.15 13.37 8.66
N SER A 32 -6.74 14.53 9.16
CA SER A 32 -5.62 15.25 8.57
C SER A 32 -4.32 14.48 8.76
N GLY A 33 -4.10 13.96 9.96
CA GLY A 33 -2.91 13.16 10.21
C GLY A 33 -2.88 11.90 9.39
N LEU A 34 -4.02 11.22 9.27
CA LEU A 34 -4.09 10.00 8.47
C LEU A 34 -3.81 10.29 7.00
N THR A 35 -4.35 11.41 6.48
CA THR A 35 -4.08 11.78 5.10
C THR A 35 -2.58 11.94 4.86
N SER A 36 -1.93 12.64 5.77
CA SER A 36 -0.49 12.88 5.65
C SER A 36 0.30 11.57 5.72
N GLU A 37 -0.02 10.73 6.71
CA GLU A 37 0.71 9.47 6.85
C GLU A 37 0.40 8.49 5.72
N ALA A 38 -0.82 8.53 5.19
CA ALA A 38 -1.15 7.67 4.06
C ALA A 38 -0.34 8.05 2.83
N ALA A 39 -0.10 9.34 2.63
CA ALA A 39 0.75 9.77 1.54
C ALA A 39 2.16 9.23 1.70
N ASP A 40 2.68 9.27 2.94
CA ASP A 40 4.01 8.72 3.21
C ASP A 40 4.04 7.22 2.98
N VAL A 41 2.98 6.51 3.38
CA VAL A 41 2.90 5.06 3.17
C VAL A 41 2.93 4.75 1.67
N LEU A 42 2.15 5.47 0.87
CA LEU A 42 2.14 5.25 -0.57
C LEU A 42 3.51 5.52 -1.17
N PHE A 43 4.15 6.63 -0.74
CA PHE A 43 5.47 6.94 -1.25
C PHE A 43 6.45 5.82 -0.96
N HIS A 44 6.48 5.36 0.30
CA HIS A 44 7.43 4.32 0.67
C HIS A 44 7.06 2.97 0.09
N LEU A 45 5.78 2.72 -0.18
CA LEU A 45 5.39 1.51 -0.90
C LEU A 45 6.00 1.53 -2.29
N LEU A 46 5.89 2.66 -2.99
CA LEU A 46 6.43 2.76 -4.34
C LEU A 46 7.94 2.58 -4.35
N VAL A 47 8.63 3.16 -3.37
CA VAL A 47 10.09 3.01 -3.29
C VAL A 47 10.44 1.54 -3.03
N MET A 48 9.71 0.89 -2.13
CA MET A 48 9.98 -0.50 -1.80
C MET A 48 9.78 -1.39 -3.03
N LEU A 49 8.70 -1.17 -3.76
CA LEU A 49 8.45 -1.94 -4.97
C LEU A 49 9.58 -1.74 -5.98
N GLN A 50 10.00 -0.50 -6.16
CA GLN A 50 11.06 -0.21 -7.11
C GLN A 50 12.38 -0.87 -6.71
N SER A 51 12.63 -0.99 -5.41
CA SER A 51 13.86 -1.61 -4.93
C SER A 51 13.96 -3.08 -5.32
N ARG A 52 12.86 -3.71 -5.68
CA ARG A 52 12.84 -5.09 -6.14
C ARG A 52 12.35 -5.22 -7.57
N ASP A 53 12.37 -4.12 -8.31
CA ASP A 53 11.96 -4.10 -9.72
C ASP A 53 10.53 -4.58 -9.94
N VAL A 54 9.65 -4.24 -9.02
CA VAL A 54 8.23 -4.53 -9.18
C VAL A 54 7.53 -3.25 -9.63
N ALA A 55 6.85 -3.31 -10.76
CA ALA A 55 6.13 -2.16 -11.29
C ALA A 55 4.79 -2.00 -10.59
N LEU A 56 4.41 -0.75 -10.34
CA LEU A 56 3.09 -0.49 -9.76
C LEU A 56 1.99 -1.05 -10.64
N SER A 57 2.17 -1.00 -11.97
CA SER A 57 1.17 -1.54 -12.88
C SER A 57 0.92 -3.03 -12.63
N ASP A 58 1.94 -3.78 -12.24
CA ASP A 58 1.75 -5.19 -11.93
C ASP A 58 0.88 -5.37 -10.69
N VAL A 59 1.07 -4.51 -9.70
CA VAL A 59 0.26 -4.56 -8.49
C VAL A 59 -1.18 -4.22 -8.83
N MET A 60 -1.39 -3.21 -9.66
CA MET A 60 -2.73 -2.81 -10.05
C MET A 60 -3.42 -3.90 -10.85
N THR A 61 -2.67 -4.58 -11.71
CA THR A 61 -3.21 -5.69 -12.47
C THR A 61 -3.67 -6.82 -11.54
N GLU A 62 -2.87 -7.11 -10.53
CA GLU A 62 -3.24 -8.15 -9.57
C GLU A 62 -4.48 -7.76 -8.78
N LEU A 63 -4.59 -6.49 -8.40
CA LEU A 63 -5.78 -6.02 -7.70
C LEU A 63 -7.03 -6.17 -8.58
N ALA A 64 -6.90 -5.80 -9.84
CA ALA A 64 -8.02 -5.93 -10.77
C ALA A 64 -8.42 -7.39 -10.94
N ARG A 65 -7.44 -8.28 -11.03
CA ARG A 65 -7.73 -9.70 -11.16
C ARG A 65 -8.51 -10.21 -9.96
N ARG A 66 -8.10 -9.82 -8.76
CA ARG A 66 -8.80 -10.28 -7.56
C ARG A 66 -10.23 -9.76 -7.51
N GLN A 67 -10.42 -8.51 -7.85
CA GLN A 67 -11.75 -7.93 -7.84
C GLN A 67 -12.66 -8.59 -8.87
N GLY A 68 -12.10 -8.92 -10.04
CA GLY A 68 -12.89 -9.53 -11.09
C GLY A 68 -13.25 -10.98 -10.85
N THR A 69 -12.42 -11.70 -10.11
CA THR A 69 -12.60 -13.15 -10.02
C THR A 69 -13.04 -13.63 -8.63
N SER A 70 -12.56 -13.01 -7.57
CA SER A 70 -12.87 -13.53 -6.24
C SER A 70 -13.45 -12.48 -5.32
N GLY A 71 -13.02 -11.24 -5.46
CA GLY A 71 -13.50 -10.20 -4.58
C GLY A 71 -14.85 -9.67 -5.01
N LEU A 72 -14.83 -8.74 -5.94
CA LEU A 72 -16.02 -8.03 -6.34
C LEU A 72 -17.01 -8.94 -7.07
N ALA A 73 -16.49 -9.78 -7.98
CA ALA A 73 -17.37 -10.65 -8.74
C ALA A 73 -18.10 -11.64 -7.84
N GLU A 74 -17.39 -12.19 -6.88
CA GLU A 74 -18.01 -13.13 -5.96
C GLU A 74 -19.04 -12.44 -5.08
N LYS A 75 -18.70 -11.26 -4.60
CA LYS A 75 -19.65 -10.51 -3.77
C LYS A 75 -20.89 -10.14 -4.57
N ALA A 76 -20.71 -9.78 -5.83
CA ALA A 76 -21.83 -9.40 -6.67
C ALA A 76 -22.77 -10.57 -6.92
N SER A 77 -22.24 -11.80 -6.95
CA SER A 77 -23.06 -12.97 -7.21
C SER A 77 -23.74 -13.51 -5.98
N ARG A 78 -23.37 -13.05 -4.78
CA ARG A 78 -24.00 -13.48 -3.55
C ARG A 78 -25.07 -12.50 -3.13
N PRO A 79 -26.21 -12.99 -2.65
CA PRO A 79 -27.32 -12.11 -2.32
C PRO A 79 -26.96 -11.01 -1.31
N LYS A 80 -26.12 -11.30 -0.37
CA LYS A 80 -25.76 -10.31 0.61
C LYS A 80 -24.41 -9.71 0.36
N GLY A 81 -23.86 -10.02 -0.75
CA GLY A 81 -22.64 -9.49 -1.27
C GLY A 81 -21.62 -8.86 -0.39
#